data_4be1ae9ec770f25a6b659f4598ee29a8
#
_entry.id   4be1ae9ec770f25a6b659f4598ee29a8
#
_cell.length_a   1.000
_cell.length_b   1.000
_cell.length_c   1.000
_cell.angle_alpha   90.00
_cell.angle_beta   90.00
_cell.angle_gamma   90.00
#
_symmetry.space_group_name_H-M   'P 1'
#
loop_
_entity.id
_entity.type
_entity.pdbx_description
1 polymer ?
#
loop_
_entity_poly.entity_id
_entity_poly.type
_entity_poly.pdbx_seq_one_letter_code
_entity_poly.pdbx_strand_id
1 'polypeptide(L)'
;MIQKCLLVILFSFISLSVSAETGLQLLNRAKKQTDPVAQIKLLNKAISKSPKLADAYHYRADAYFASGKINQALADYSKTVSLRPKDPFRYYARALAYMQAGRASLAQADLTKAISLKPAHREFYLARARANVALNKYELAIADYQKYLNKRAPSETLGRELIPVYLAAYRYSAAEDLIVAQQAAGNDSADLHYWQGRIFAGQGRLDEAVSAYSKAINRDDAYASAYRYRASAFKDMGDFEASLADYTVLLKLQPEAIFFNRRGLVYEEMKDFTHAAEDYSRAIELSPKWAIPYNNRGFVKMQLKDWNGAKEDLEAAIRLDGTSPTPYVNLAGVYWTAKKDRKNMYDNLDKAVRRNFKNFESLYDEDQKGWMFKSINKTAEFRAILYK
;
A
#
# COMPACT_ATOMS: atom_id res chain seq x y z
N MET A 1 47.83 -7.74 94.89
CA MET A 1 46.69 -8.55 94.60
C MET A 1 45.95 -7.86 93.46
N ILE A 2 46.02 -8.47 92.30
CA ILE A 2 45.76 -7.83 91.02
C ILE A 2 44.35 -8.27 90.64
N GLN A 3 43.45 -7.25 90.54
CA GLN A 3 42.09 -7.48 90.00
C GLN A 3 42.13 -7.29 88.48
N LYS A 4 41.93 -8.36 87.72
CA LYS A 4 41.83 -8.35 86.28
C LYS A 4 40.48 -7.79 85.89
N CYS A 5 40.45 -6.60 85.24
CA CYS A 5 39.29 -6.09 84.50
C CYS A 5 39.15 -6.81 83.17
N LEU A 6 38.07 -7.58 83.01
CA LEU A 6 37.65 -8.21 81.74
C LEU A 6 36.81 -7.21 81.01
N LEU A 7 37.42 -6.61 79.92
CA LEU A 7 36.71 -5.72 79.02
C LEU A 7 35.99 -6.58 77.97
N VAL A 8 34.66 -6.77 78.09
CA VAL A 8 33.85 -7.41 77.10
C VAL A 8 33.49 -6.40 76.04
N ILE A 9 34.19 -6.48 74.90
CA ILE A 9 33.83 -5.71 73.67
C ILE A 9 32.65 -6.40 73.05
N LEU A 10 31.45 -5.88 73.22
CA LEU A 10 30.26 -6.22 72.44
C LEU A 10 30.40 -5.62 71.05
N PHE A 11 30.88 -6.44 70.10
CA PHE A 11 30.69 -6.12 68.68
C PHE A 11 29.21 -6.32 68.33
N SER A 12 28.43 -5.24 68.33
CA SER A 12 27.11 -5.22 67.76
C SER A 12 27.28 -5.26 66.21
N PHE A 13 27.16 -6.44 65.63
CA PHE A 13 26.94 -6.59 64.20
C PHE A 13 25.59 -5.94 63.89
N ILE A 14 25.61 -4.67 63.52
CA ILE A 14 24.50 -4.07 62.78
C ILE A 14 24.55 -4.70 61.39
N SER A 15 23.86 -5.84 61.22
CA SER A 15 23.53 -6.35 59.89
C SER A 15 22.60 -5.33 59.27
N LEU A 16 23.15 -4.43 58.44
CA LEU A 16 22.32 -3.72 57.48
C LEU A 16 21.69 -4.78 56.59
N SER A 17 20.51 -5.22 56.98
CA SER A 17 19.65 -5.94 56.07
C SER A 17 19.34 -4.97 54.91
N VAL A 18 20.13 -5.05 53.83
CA VAL A 18 19.74 -4.44 52.58
C VAL A 18 18.41 -5.10 52.18
N SER A 19 17.31 -4.43 52.51
CA SER A 19 15.99 -4.95 52.17
C SER A 19 15.97 -5.16 50.65
N ALA A 20 15.68 -6.39 50.26
CA ALA A 20 15.68 -6.74 48.85
C ALA A 20 14.76 -5.79 48.10
N GLU A 21 15.31 -5.11 47.08
CA GLU A 21 14.59 -4.11 46.27
C GLU A 21 13.26 -4.68 45.77
N THR A 22 12.18 -3.96 45.97
CA THR A 22 10.82 -4.38 45.60
C THR A 22 10.62 -4.24 44.09
N GLY A 23 9.63 -4.92 43.52
CA GLY A 23 9.27 -4.79 42.12
C GLY A 23 8.93 -3.35 41.72
N LEU A 24 8.32 -2.57 42.62
CA LEU A 24 8.00 -1.16 42.39
C LEU A 24 9.25 -0.26 42.37
N GLN A 25 10.21 -0.50 43.25
CA GLN A 25 11.48 0.23 43.25
C GLN A 25 12.28 -0.05 41.99
N LEU A 26 12.32 -1.32 41.53
CA LEU A 26 12.94 -1.71 40.28
C LEU A 26 12.26 -1.06 39.05
N LEU A 27 10.93 -0.99 39.03
CA LEU A 27 10.17 -0.27 38.00
C LEU A 27 10.54 1.22 37.97
N ASN A 28 10.59 1.88 39.12
CA ASN A 28 10.94 3.31 39.21
C ASN A 28 12.37 3.59 38.74
N ARG A 29 13.30 2.66 38.98
CA ARG A 29 14.65 2.73 38.41
C ARG A 29 14.64 2.54 36.90
N ALA A 30 13.86 1.56 36.41
CA ALA A 30 13.75 1.30 34.98
C ALA A 30 13.18 2.50 34.21
N LYS A 31 12.23 3.24 34.77
CA LYS A 31 11.67 4.47 34.17
C LYS A 31 12.72 5.59 33.97
N LYS A 32 13.80 5.57 34.71
CA LYS A 32 14.91 6.56 34.61
C LYS A 32 16.00 6.13 33.64
N GLN A 33 15.94 4.89 33.11
CA GLN A 33 16.91 4.38 32.16
C GLN A 33 16.61 4.89 30.75
N THR A 34 17.63 5.34 30.05
CA THR A 34 17.59 5.72 28.63
C THR A 34 18.04 4.59 27.70
N ASP A 35 18.89 3.67 28.19
CA ASP A 35 19.29 2.49 27.45
C ASP A 35 18.18 1.40 27.52
N PRO A 36 17.60 1.01 26.39
CA PRO A 36 16.52 0.00 26.36
C PRO A 36 16.96 -1.37 26.92
N VAL A 37 18.23 -1.74 26.76
CA VAL A 37 18.73 -3.05 27.24
C VAL A 37 18.79 -3.07 28.76
N ALA A 38 19.34 -2.02 29.37
CA ALA A 38 19.39 -1.87 30.83
C ALA A 38 17.97 -1.74 31.40
N GLN A 39 17.08 -0.99 30.73
CA GLN A 39 15.68 -0.86 31.09
C GLN A 39 14.97 -2.21 31.14
N ILE A 40 15.07 -3.02 30.07
CA ILE A 40 14.48 -4.36 29.98
C ILE A 40 15.03 -5.27 31.10
N LYS A 41 16.32 -5.21 31.40
CA LYS A 41 16.93 -5.99 32.47
C LYS A 41 16.33 -5.68 33.86
N LEU A 42 16.11 -4.40 34.16
CA LEU A 42 15.46 -3.98 35.42
C LEU A 42 13.99 -4.39 35.43
N LEU A 43 13.26 -4.25 34.32
CA LEU A 43 11.85 -4.63 34.21
C LEU A 43 11.64 -6.14 34.33
N ASN A 44 12.57 -6.95 33.83
CA ASN A 44 12.57 -8.41 34.05
C ASN A 44 12.63 -8.75 35.55
N LYS A 45 13.51 -8.06 36.28
CA LYS A 45 13.61 -8.22 37.75
C LYS A 45 12.35 -7.73 38.44
N ALA A 46 11.78 -6.59 38.02
CA ALA A 46 10.54 -6.05 38.59
C ALA A 46 9.37 -7.03 38.42
N ILE A 47 9.23 -7.61 37.23
CA ILE A 47 8.17 -8.60 36.92
C ILE A 47 8.38 -9.89 37.70
N SER A 48 9.62 -10.38 37.84
CA SER A 48 9.93 -11.54 38.65
C SER A 48 9.52 -11.35 40.13
N LYS A 49 9.77 -10.15 40.68
CA LYS A 49 9.37 -9.80 42.05
C LYS A 49 7.88 -9.54 42.21
N SER A 50 7.23 -9.01 41.18
CA SER A 50 5.83 -8.58 41.22
C SER A 50 5.12 -8.95 39.91
N PRO A 51 4.71 -10.22 39.70
CA PRO A 51 4.12 -10.69 38.44
C PRO A 51 2.77 -10.06 38.05
N LYS A 52 2.11 -9.37 38.98
CA LYS A 52 0.86 -8.63 38.73
C LYS A 52 1.07 -7.13 38.53
N LEU A 53 2.32 -6.65 38.47
CA LEU A 53 2.65 -5.24 38.25
C LEU A 53 2.50 -4.87 36.77
N ALA A 54 1.28 -4.53 36.35
CA ALA A 54 0.93 -4.23 34.98
C ALA A 54 1.86 -3.19 34.33
N ASP A 55 2.26 -2.16 35.09
CA ASP A 55 3.14 -1.10 34.54
C ASP A 55 4.54 -1.61 34.21
N ALA A 56 5.07 -2.63 34.89
CA ALA A 56 6.37 -3.21 34.52
C ALA A 56 6.32 -3.90 33.17
N TYR A 57 5.24 -4.61 32.86
CA TYR A 57 5.02 -5.17 31.52
C TYR A 57 4.86 -4.05 30.48
N HIS A 58 4.10 -3.00 30.81
CA HIS A 58 3.89 -1.89 29.88
C HIS A 58 5.20 -1.23 29.47
N TYR A 59 6.01 -0.80 30.43
CA TYR A 59 7.29 -0.17 30.13
C TYR A 59 8.27 -1.14 29.44
N ARG A 60 8.21 -2.44 29.70
CA ARG A 60 9.01 -3.42 28.97
C ARG A 60 8.52 -3.59 27.52
N ALA A 61 7.20 -3.55 27.33
CA ALA A 61 6.61 -3.51 26.00
C ALA A 61 7.04 -2.27 25.21
N ASP A 62 7.03 -1.08 25.86
CA ASP A 62 7.50 0.16 25.24
C ASP A 62 8.99 0.06 24.83
N ALA A 63 9.83 -0.52 25.69
CA ALA A 63 11.24 -0.73 25.39
C ALA A 63 11.46 -1.75 24.24
N TYR A 64 10.67 -2.82 24.18
CA TYR A 64 10.68 -3.76 23.06
C TYR A 64 10.20 -3.11 21.77
N PHE A 65 9.12 -2.32 21.85
CA PHE A 65 8.55 -1.61 20.71
C PHE A 65 9.56 -0.63 20.12
N ALA A 66 10.18 0.20 20.94
CA ALA A 66 11.23 1.14 20.52
C ALA A 66 12.46 0.42 19.93
N SER A 67 12.74 -0.81 20.35
CA SER A 67 13.83 -1.65 19.84
C SER A 67 13.42 -2.47 18.59
N GLY A 68 12.24 -2.27 18.01
CA GLY A 68 11.74 -3.03 16.87
C GLY A 68 11.32 -4.48 17.18
N LYS A 69 11.33 -4.88 18.45
CA LYS A 69 10.98 -6.24 18.90
C LYS A 69 9.46 -6.39 19.06
N ILE A 70 8.71 -6.21 17.96
CA ILE A 70 7.26 -6.01 17.96
C ILE A 70 6.49 -7.19 18.58
N ASN A 71 6.88 -8.44 18.30
CA ASN A 71 6.20 -9.61 18.86
C ASN A 71 6.35 -9.69 20.39
N GLN A 72 7.50 -9.33 20.93
CA GLN A 72 7.75 -9.28 22.39
C GLN A 72 6.94 -8.14 23.02
N ALA A 73 6.89 -6.97 22.38
CA ALA A 73 6.05 -5.86 22.81
C ALA A 73 4.56 -6.26 22.87
N LEU A 74 4.05 -6.91 21.82
CA LEU A 74 2.66 -7.38 21.77
C LEU A 74 2.31 -8.39 22.86
N ALA A 75 3.23 -9.29 23.20
CA ALA A 75 3.04 -10.23 24.30
C ALA A 75 2.88 -9.50 25.64
N ASP A 76 3.75 -8.53 25.92
CA ASP A 76 3.71 -7.73 27.15
C ASP A 76 2.50 -6.78 27.18
N TYR A 77 2.17 -6.09 26.08
CA TYR A 77 0.95 -5.28 26.01
C TYR A 77 -0.30 -6.15 26.24
N SER A 78 -0.35 -7.36 25.72
CA SER A 78 -1.47 -8.27 25.96
C SER A 78 -1.57 -8.64 27.44
N LYS A 79 -0.45 -8.82 28.13
CA LYS A 79 -0.41 -9.02 29.57
C LYS A 79 -0.93 -7.79 30.33
N THR A 80 -0.58 -6.56 29.88
CA THR A 80 -1.09 -5.33 30.51
C THR A 80 -2.61 -5.20 30.37
N VAL A 81 -3.16 -5.51 29.19
CA VAL A 81 -4.61 -5.52 28.96
C VAL A 81 -5.30 -6.52 29.87
N SER A 82 -4.74 -7.73 30.03
CA SER A 82 -5.32 -8.75 30.94
C SER A 82 -5.31 -8.34 32.38
N LEU A 83 -4.27 -7.60 32.80
CA LEU A 83 -4.14 -7.14 34.21
C LEU A 83 -4.98 -5.88 34.49
N ARG A 84 -5.23 -5.04 33.49
CA ARG A 84 -5.99 -3.78 33.57
C ARG A 84 -7.01 -3.62 32.45
N PRO A 85 -8.06 -4.47 32.36
CA PRO A 85 -8.98 -4.51 31.22
C PRO A 85 -9.91 -3.28 31.11
N LYS A 86 -9.94 -2.41 32.15
CA LYS A 86 -10.72 -1.16 32.13
C LYS A 86 -9.87 0.08 31.80
N ASP A 87 -8.57 -0.07 31.54
CA ASP A 87 -7.68 1.04 31.20
C ASP A 87 -7.61 1.20 29.68
N PRO A 88 -8.20 2.26 29.08
CA PRO A 88 -8.25 2.46 27.64
C PRO A 88 -6.85 2.62 27.00
N PHE A 89 -5.88 3.16 27.76
CA PHE A 89 -4.53 3.38 27.24
C PHE A 89 -3.76 2.09 27.01
N ARG A 90 -4.11 0.98 27.69
CA ARG A 90 -3.49 -0.33 27.44
C ARG A 90 -3.90 -0.90 26.10
N TYR A 91 -5.17 -0.76 25.73
CA TYR A 91 -5.66 -1.11 24.39
C TYR A 91 -5.02 -0.21 23.30
N TYR A 92 -4.96 1.09 23.57
CA TYR A 92 -4.34 2.04 22.62
C TYR A 92 -2.87 1.70 22.34
N ALA A 93 -2.06 1.45 23.36
CA ALA A 93 -0.65 1.06 23.20
C ALA A 93 -0.50 -0.23 22.39
N ARG A 94 -1.33 -1.26 22.70
CA ARG A 94 -1.32 -2.51 21.94
C ARG A 94 -1.76 -2.31 20.48
N ALA A 95 -2.74 -1.46 20.25
CA ALA A 95 -3.20 -1.13 18.90
C ALA A 95 -2.10 -0.48 18.06
N LEU A 96 -1.30 0.43 18.62
CA LEU A 96 -0.16 1.02 17.90
C LEU A 96 0.87 -0.06 17.53
N ALA A 97 1.13 -1.01 18.41
CA ALA A 97 2.01 -2.15 18.11
C ALA A 97 1.41 -3.08 17.03
N TYR A 98 0.10 -3.30 17.03
CA TYR A 98 -0.58 -4.02 15.96
C TYR A 98 -0.49 -3.30 14.62
N MET A 99 -0.61 -1.97 14.59
CA MET A 99 -0.43 -1.19 13.35
C MET A 99 0.97 -1.36 12.79
N GLN A 100 1.99 -1.28 13.63
CA GLN A 100 3.38 -1.50 13.19
C GLN A 100 3.65 -2.93 12.72
N ALA A 101 2.90 -3.91 13.26
CA ALA A 101 2.95 -5.31 12.83
C ALA A 101 2.12 -5.59 11.56
N GLY A 102 1.48 -4.58 10.93
CA GLY A 102 0.58 -4.77 9.79
C GLY A 102 -0.76 -5.44 10.15
N ARG A 103 -1.10 -5.53 11.44
CA ARG A 103 -2.31 -6.22 11.93
C ARG A 103 -3.45 -5.22 12.18
N ALA A 104 -3.82 -4.46 11.14
CA ALA A 104 -4.77 -3.34 11.24
C ALA A 104 -6.15 -3.73 11.81
N SER A 105 -6.65 -4.94 11.54
CA SER A 105 -7.93 -5.42 12.08
C SER A 105 -7.90 -5.55 13.60
N LEU A 106 -6.80 -6.06 14.16
CA LEU A 106 -6.63 -6.17 15.61
C LEU A 106 -6.47 -4.78 16.26
N ALA A 107 -5.75 -3.87 15.60
CA ALA A 107 -5.64 -2.48 16.02
C ALA A 107 -7.01 -1.79 16.05
N GLN A 108 -7.83 -1.95 15.01
CA GLN A 108 -9.19 -1.41 14.95
C GLN A 108 -10.05 -1.90 16.12
N ALA A 109 -9.98 -3.19 16.46
CA ALA A 109 -10.73 -3.78 17.57
C ALA A 109 -10.31 -3.17 18.92
N ASP A 110 -9.01 -3.10 19.19
CA ASP A 110 -8.48 -2.50 20.42
C ASP A 110 -8.83 -1.01 20.54
N LEU A 111 -8.72 -0.25 19.45
CA LEU A 111 -9.08 1.18 19.44
C LEU A 111 -10.58 1.40 19.64
N THR A 112 -11.41 0.52 19.12
CA THR A 112 -12.85 0.54 19.38
C THR A 112 -13.13 0.30 20.86
N LYS A 113 -12.40 -0.61 21.49
CA LYS A 113 -12.48 -0.83 22.94
C LYS A 113 -11.98 0.37 23.74
N ALA A 114 -10.84 0.96 23.36
CA ALA A 114 -10.32 2.17 23.99
C ALA A 114 -11.32 3.33 23.94
N ILE A 115 -11.96 3.56 22.78
CA ILE A 115 -12.99 4.56 22.57
C ILE A 115 -14.22 4.28 23.45
N SER A 116 -14.66 3.03 23.54
CA SER A 116 -15.81 2.67 24.39
C SER A 116 -15.56 2.95 25.88
N LEU A 117 -14.28 2.84 26.32
CA LEU A 117 -13.88 3.12 27.70
C LEU A 117 -13.66 4.61 27.97
N LYS A 118 -13.21 5.37 26.97
CA LYS A 118 -12.95 6.82 27.10
C LYS A 118 -13.29 7.55 25.79
N PRO A 119 -14.58 7.83 25.52
CA PRO A 119 -15.03 8.41 24.23
C PRO A 119 -14.51 9.82 23.96
N ALA A 120 -14.16 10.58 24.99
CA ALA A 120 -13.69 11.95 24.86
C ALA A 120 -12.21 12.07 24.40
N HIS A 121 -11.47 10.94 24.37
CA HIS A 121 -10.05 10.98 24.03
C HIS A 121 -9.84 10.92 22.51
N ARG A 122 -9.64 12.08 21.91
CA ARG A 122 -9.62 12.26 20.46
C ARG A 122 -8.52 11.45 19.74
N GLU A 123 -7.36 11.23 20.37
CA GLU A 123 -6.23 10.51 19.77
C GLU A 123 -6.59 9.04 19.41
N PHE A 124 -7.56 8.45 20.12
CA PHE A 124 -8.03 7.11 19.80
C PHE A 124 -8.74 7.06 18.44
N TYR A 125 -9.50 8.12 18.13
CA TYR A 125 -10.16 8.25 16.83
C TYR A 125 -9.13 8.43 15.70
N LEU A 126 -8.09 9.26 15.90
CA LEU A 126 -7.02 9.42 14.92
C LEU A 126 -6.33 8.08 14.63
N ALA A 127 -5.99 7.33 15.68
CA ALA A 127 -5.37 6.03 15.50
C ALA A 127 -6.31 5.03 14.80
N ARG A 128 -7.63 5.03 15.14
CA ARG A 128 -8.60 4.16 14.49
C ARG A 128 -8.86 4.57 13.04
N ALA A 129 -8.85 5.85 12.73
CA ALA A 129 -8.92 6.35 11.36
C ALA A 129 -7.78 5.75 10.52
N ARG A 130 -6.54 5.80 11.00
CA ARG A 130 -5.38 5.20 10.33
C ARG A 130 -5.50 3.68 10.16
N ALA A 131 -6.04 2.99 11.17
CA ALA A 131 -6.33 1.56 11.07
C ALA A 131 -7.42 1.28 10.01
N ASN A 132 -8.46 2.13 9.94
CA ASN A 132 -9.51 2.04 8.93
C ASN A 132 -8.97 2.29 7.52
N VAL A 133 -8.04 3.25 7.34
CA VAL A 133 -7.35 3.49 6.07
C VAL A 133 -6.57 2.24 5.62
N ALA A 134 -5.81 1.64 6.52
CA ALA A 134 -5.05 0.41 6.24
C ALA A 134 -5.96 -0.79 5.89
N LEU A 135 -7.23 -0.73 6.25
CA LEU A 135 -8.27 -1.72 5.91
C LEU A 135 -9.11 -1.33 4.70
N ASN A 136 -8.79 -0.24 4.00
CA ASN A 136 -9.56 0.36 2.92
C ASN A 136 -11.01 0.75 3.32
N LYS A 137 -11.26 0.99 4.61
CA LYS A 137 -12.55 1.42 5.15
C LYS A 137 -12.63 2.94 5.21
N TYR A 138 -12.56 3.59 4.06
CA TYR A 138 -12.34 5.04 3.95
C TYR A 138 -13.44 5.89 4.59
N GLU A 139 -14.72 5.52 4.44
CA GLU A 139 -15.83 6.26 5.07
C GLU A 139 -15.75 6.20 6.61
N LEU A 140 -15.38 5.07 7.18
CA LEU A 140 -15.16 4.94 8.62
C LEU A 140 -13.94 5.75 9.08
N ALA A 141 -12.89 5.78 8.26
CA ALA A 141 -11.72 6.61 8.53
C ALA A 141 -12.09 8.10 8.55
N ILE A 142 -12.85 8.57 7.56
CA ILE A 142 -13.32 9.96 7.47
C ILE A 142 -14.13 10.34 8.72
N ALA A 143 -15.07 9.49 9.13
CA ALA A 143 -15.87 9.73 10.34
C ALA A 143 -15.00 9.85 11.60
N ASP A 144 -13.97 9.02 11.73
CA ASP A 144 -13.04 9.08 12.85
C ASP A 144 -12.13 10.32 12.80
N TYR A 145 -11.63 10.70 11.60
CA TYR A 145 -10.89 11.96 11.44
C TYR A 145 -11.73 13.18 11.82
N GLN A 146 -13.01 13.20 11.45
CA GLN A 146 -13.94 14.27 11.82
C GLN A 146 -14.13 14.34 13.35
N LYS A 147 -14.22 13.21 14.03
CA LYS A 147 -14.25 13.14 15.50
C LYS A 147 -12.96 13.66 16.12
N TYR A 148 -11.81 13.30 15.55
CA TYR A 148 -10.51 13.81 16.00
C TYR A 148 -10.42 15.32 15.85
N LEU A 149 -10.79 15.87 14.69
CA LEU A 149 -10.71 17.27 14.39
C LEU A 149 -11.70 18.11 15.23
N ASN A 150 -12.85 17.57 15.53
CA ASN A 150 -13.90 18.29 16.31
C ASN A 150 -14.14 19.72 15.78
N LYS A 151 -14.43 19.84 14.49
CA LYS A 151 -14.63 21.11 13.77
C LYS A 151 -13.38 22.00 13.63
N ARG A 152 -12.21 21.57 14.05
CA ARG A 152 -10.94 22.30 13.81
C ARG A 152 -10.44 22.01 12.40
N ALA A 153 -9.79 23.02 11.80
CA ALA A 153 -9.08 22.79 10.56
C ALA A 153 -7.90 21.79 10.78
N PRO A 154 -7.65 20.87 9.85
CA PRO A 154 -6.51 20.00 9.94
C PRO A 154 -5.19 20.78 9.78
N SER A 155 -4.15 20.34 10.49
CA SER A 155 -2.79 20.80 10.22
C SER A 155 -2.37 20.41 8.81
N GLU A 156 -1.32 21.02 8.28
CA GLU A 156 -0.75 20.67 6.98
C GLU A 156 -0.46 19.15 6.86
N THR A 157 0.22 18.58 7.87
CA THR A 157 0.53 17.15 7.90
C THR A 157 -0.73 16.28 7.85
N LEU A 158 -1.77 16.63 8.61
CA LEU A 158 -3.02 15.88 8.60
C LEU A 158 -3.81 16.12 7.31
N GLY A 159 -3.71 17.31 6.71
CA GLY A 159 -4.28 17.61 5.39
C GLY A 159 -3.70 16.69 4.33
N ARG A 160 -2.38 16.53 4.28
CA ARG A 160 -1.69 15.59 3.38
C ARG A 160 -2.12 14.14 3.57
N GLU A 161 -2.47 13.73 4.80
CA GLU A 161 -2.98 12.39 5.11
C GLU A 161 -4.45 12.22 4.68
N LEU A 162 -5.29 13.27 4.83
CA LEU A 162 -6.72 13.23 4.56
C LEU A 162 -7.09 13.30 3.08
N ILE A 163 -6.37 14.10 2.28
CA ILE A 163 -6.68 14.28 0.86
C ILE A 163 -6.73 12.95 0.11
N PRO A 164 -5.72 12.04 0.20
CA PRO A 164 -5.80 10.73 -0.45
C PRO A 164 -6.93 9.85 0.08
N VAL A 165 -7.33 10.00 1.35
CA VAL A 165 -8.47 9.27 1.92
C VAL A 165 -9.80 9.74 1.32
N TYR A 166 -9.99 11.06 1.16
CA TYR A 166 -11.15 11.60 0.47
C TYR A 166 -11.22 11.17 -0.99
N LEU A 167 -10.06 11.16 -1.69
CA LEU A 167 -9.99 10.67 -3.07
C LEU A 167 -10.35 9.19 -3.19
N ALA A 168 -9.84 8.34 -2.29
CA ALA A 168 -10.14 6.93 -2.26
C ALA A 168 -11.61 6.62 -1.93
N ALA A 169 -12.28 7.56 -1.22
CA ALA A 169 -13.70 7.52 -0.94
C ALA A 169 -14.57 8.22 -2.02
N TYR A 170 -13.98 8.67 -3.12
CA TYR A 170 -14.65 9.46 -4.17
C TYR A 170 -15.32 10.76 -3.66
N ARG A 171 -14.83 11.31 -2.54
CA ARG A 171 -15.29 12.57 -1.93
C ARG A 171 -14.52 13.76 -2.50
N TYR A 172 -14.61 13.97 -3.82
CA TYR A 172 -13.81 14.98 -4.53
C TYR A 172 -14.01 16.40 -4.00
N SER A 173 -15.25 16.82 -3.75
CA SER A 173 -15.53 18.16 -3.21
C SER A 173 -14.84 18.38 -1.85
N ALA A 174 -14.93 17.43 -0.92
CA ALA A 174 -14.26 17.54 0.39
C ALA A 174 -12.74 17.58 0.28
N ALA A 175 -12.16 16.86 -0.70
CA ALA A 175 -10.73 16.92 -0.99
C ALA A 175 -10.34 18.30 -1.54
N GLU A 176 -11.14 18.87 -2.44
CA GLU A 176 -10.93 20.18 -3.04
C GLU A 176 -11.02 21.30 -2.00
N ASP A 177 -12.07 21.30 -1.17
CA ASP A 177 -12.21 22.24 -0.05
C ASP A 177 -10.99 22.24 0.87
N LEU A 178 -10.46 21.05 1.14
CA LEU A 178 -9.27 20.90 1.98
C LEU A 178 -8.01 21.45 1.31
N ILE A 179 -7.84 21.24 -0.01
CA ILE A 179 -6.73 21.82 -0.77
C ILE A 179 -6.80 23.34 -0.76
N VAL A 180 -7.99 23.91 -1.05
CA VAL A 180 -8.22 25.36 -1.02
C VAL A 180 -7.88 25.94 0.36
N ALA A 181 -8.30 25.27 1.44
CA ALA A 181 -7.99 25.68 2.80
C ALA A 181 -6.48 25.66 3.10
N GLN A 182 -5.75 24.65 2.62
CA GLN A 182 -4.30 24.56 2.77
C GLN A 182 -3.58 25.66 1.96
N GLN A 183 -4.03 25.93 0.74
CA GLN A 183 -3.48 27.00 -0.09
C GLN A 183 -3.74 28.38 0.53
N ALA A 184 -4.93 28.62 1.07
CA ALA A 184 -5.26 29.84 1.78
C ALA A 184 -4.40 30.06 3.04
N ALA A 185 -3.90 28.96 3.65
CA ALA A 185 -2.95 28.99 4.76
C ALA A 185 -1.48 29.18 4.30
N GLY A 186 -1.24 29.39 3.01
CA GLY A 186 0.08 29.65 2.43
C GLY A 186 0.85 28.40 2.01
N ASN A 187 0.23 27.22 2.05
CA ASN A 187 0.87 26.00 1.54
C ASN A 187 0.74 25.94 0.01
N ASP A 188 1.86 26.00 -0.70
CA ASP A 188 1.96 25.92 -2.16
C ASP A 188 2.95 24.82 -2.58
N SER A 189 2.82 23.64 -1.98
CA SER A 189 3.69 22.50 -2.20
C SER A 189 3.34 21.72 -3.47
N ALA A 190 4.33 21.01 -4.03
CA ALA A 190 4.14 20.08 -5.15
C ALA A 190 3.05 19.04 -4.85
N ASP A 191 2.98 18.53 -3.62
CA ASP A 191 1.96 17.57 -3.20
C ASP A 191 0.53 18.10 -3.40
N LEU A 192 0.26 19.37 -3.01
CA LEU A 192 -1.10 19.92 -3.15
C LEU A 192 -1.51 20.03 -4.61
N HIS A 193 -0.63 20.51 -5.47
CA HIS A 193 -0.89 20.57 -6.91
C HIS A 193 -1.07 19.18 -7.53
N TYR A 194 -0.27 18.21 -7.08
CA TYR A 194 -0.44 16.82 -7.51
C TYR A 194 -1.81 16.26 -7.10
N TRP A 195 -2.23 16.46 -5.86
CA TRP A 195 -3.54 16.00 -5.39
C TRP A 195 -4.69 16.73 -6.09
N GLN A 196 -4.53 18.02 -6.39
CA GLN A 196 -5.49 18.78 -7.19
C GLN A 196 -5.65 18.17 -8.58
N GLY A 197 -4.54 17.82 -9.25
CA GLY A 197 -4.55 17.11 -10.51
C GLY A 197 -5.25 15.75 -10.43
N ARG A 198 -5.04 15.00 -9.33
CA ARG A 198 -5.73 13.72 -9.08
C ARG A 198 -7.24 13.87 -8.93
N ILE A 199 -7.71 14.96 -8.30
CA ILE A 199 -9.14 15.30 -8.19
C ILE A 199 -9.71 15.58 -9.58
N PHE A 200 -9.09 16.46 -10.35
CA PHE A 200 -9.55 16.83 -11.68
C PHE A 200 -9.59 15.61 -12.63
N ALA A 201 -8.55 14.79 -12.62
CA ALA A 201 -8.52 13.55 -13.41
C ALA A 201 -9.65 12.58 -13.00
N GLY A 202 -9.91 12.42 -11.70
CA GLY A 202 -11.01 11.59 -11.19
C GLY A 202 -12.40 12.11 -11.58
N GLN A 203 -12.52 13.40 -11.87
CA GLN A 203 -13.74 14.07 -12.37
C GLN A 203 -13.81 14.09 -13.91
N GLY A 204 -12.83 13.57 -14.62
CA GLY A 204 -12.73 13.60 -16.08
C GLY A 204 -12.30 14.95 -16.65
N ARG A 205 -11.86 15.91 -15.83
CA ARG A 205 -11.39 17.25 -16.17
C ARG A 205 -9.91 17.20 -16.53
N LEU A 206 -9.59 16.63 -17.69
CA LEU A 206 -8.20 16.26 -18.02
C LEU A 206 -7.29 17.46 -18.25
N ASP A 207 -7.77 18.54 -18.89
CA ASP A 207 -6.98 19.77 -19.11
C ASP A 207 -6.54 20.41 -17.81
N GLU A 208 -7.46 20.47 -16.84
CA GLU A 208 -7.19 21.04 -15.52
C GLU A 208 -6.27 20.13 -14.71
N ALA A 209 -6.38 18.80 -14.89
CA ALA A 209 -5.48 17.83 -14.28
C ALA A 209 -4.04 18.01 -14.79
N VAL A 210 -3.85 18.16 -16.12
CA VAL A 210 -2.55 18.43 -16.76
C VAL A 210 -1.95 19.73 -16.24
N SER A 211 -2.76 20.80 -16.12
CA SER A 211 -2.32 22.09 -15.58
C SER A 211 -1.85 21.94 -14.13
N ALA A 212 -2.60 21.23 -13.30
CA ALA A 212 -2.27 21.02 -11.89
C ALA A 212 -0.99 20.15 -11.73
N TYR A 213 -0.85 19.05 -12.47
CA TYR A 213 0.38 18.27 -12.47
C TYR A 213 1.59 19.07 -12.95
N SER A 214 1.42 19.95 -13.94
CA SER A 214 2.48 20.84 -14.42
C SER A 214 2.94 21.80 -13.33
N LYS A 215 2.01 22.35 -12.53
CA LYS A 215 2.36 23.14 -11.35
C LYS A 215 3.13 22.32 -10.32
N ALA A 216 2.74 21.07 -10.07
CA ALA A 216 3.49 20.19 -9.18
C ALA A 216 4.92 19.97 -9.66
N ILE A 217 5.12 19.70 -10.94
CA ILE A 217 6.44 19.52 -11.57
C ILE A 217 7.27 20.81 -11.51
N ASN A 218 6.65 21.97 -11.71
CA ASN A 218 7.35 23.25 -11.59
C ASN A 218 7.82 23.55 -10.15
N ARG A 219 7.17 22.96 -9.12
CA ARG A 219 7.61 23.07 -7.71
C ARG A 219 8.68 22.03 -7.34
N ASP A 220 8.63 20.87 -7.96
CA ASP A 220 9.58 19.77 -7.79
C ASP A 220 9.72 19.02 -9.13
N ASP A 221 10.80 19.29 -9.84
CA ASP A 221 11.11 18.72 -11.16
C ASP A 221 11.46 17.23 -11.11
N ALA A 222 11.70 16.68 -9.91
CA ALA A 222 11.89 15.25 -9.67
C ALA A 222 10.61 14.53 -9.18
N TYR A 223 9.45 15.21 -9.18
CA TYR A 223 8.21 14.64 -8.65
C TYR A 223 7.63 13.56 -9.59
N ALA A 224 8.19 12.36 -9.52
CA ALA A 224 7.88 11.22 -10.40
C ALA A 224 6.37 10.92 -10.52
N SER A 225 5.61 11.04 -9.41
CA SER A 225 4.16 10.81 -9.44
C SER A 225 3.41 11.81 -10.33
N ALA A 226 3.83 13.08 -10.37
CA ALA A 226 3.19 14.07 -11.23
C ALA A 226 3.42 13.78 -12.70
N TYR A 227 4.65 13.42 -13.10
CA TYR A 227 4.94 12.97 -14.47
C TYR A 227 4.09 11.76 -14.86
N ARG A 228 4.04 10.74 -13.99
CA ARG A 228 3.26 9.52 -14.25
C ARG A 228 1.79 9.80 -14.53
N TYR A 229 1.16 10.64 -13.71
CA TYR A 229 -0.26 10.93 -13.86
C TYR A 229 -0.54 11.94 -14.95
N ARG A 230 0.37 12.89 -15.24
CA ARG A 230 0.26 13.79 -16.37
C ARG A 230 0.40 13.02 -17.69
N ALA A 231 1.36 12.11 -17.79
CA ALA A 231 1.51 11.22 -18.93
C ALA A 231 0.24 10.40 -19.19
N SER A 232 -0.39 9.88 -18.12
CA SER A 232 -1.67 9.17 -18.27
C SER A 232 -2.78 10.09 -18.76
N ALA A 233 -2.88 11.32 -18.23
CA ALA A 233 -3.87 12.29 -18.68
C ALA A 233 -3.66 12.68 -20.16
N PHE A 234 -2.44 12.94 -20.57
CA PHE A 234 -2.11 13.21 -21.98
C PHE A 234 -2.51 12.04 -22.89
N LYS A 235 -2.20 10.79 -22.48
CA LYS A 235 -2.62 9.60 -23.23
C LYS A 235 -4.14 9.54 -23.39
N ASP A 236 -4.88 9.79 -22.31
CA ASP A 236 -6.35 9.73 -22.29
C ASP A 236 -6.98 10.88 -23.11
N MET A 237 -6.24 12.00 -23.32
CA MET A 237 -6.59 13.10 -24.23
C MET A 237 -6.18 12.83 -25.69
N GLY A 238 -5.39 11.80 -25.96
CA GLY A 238 -4.85 11.48 -27.26
C GLY A 238 -3.57 12.25 -27.63
N ASP A 239 -2.99 13.03 -26.69
CA ASP A 239 -1.70 13.69 -26.86
C ASP A 239 -0.58 12.70 -26.50
N PHE A 240 -0.31 11.80 -27.45
CA PHE A 240 0.64 10.71 -27.24
C PHE A 240 2.08 11.21 -27.16
N GLU A 241 2.45 12.25 -27.90
CA GLU A 241 3.79 12.86 -27.90
C GLU A 241 4.11 13.43 -26.52
N ALA A 242 3.20 14.19 -25.92
CA ALA A 242 3.38 14.72 -24.57
C ALA A 242 3.44 13.59 -23.53
N SER A 243 2.62 12.56 -23.69
CA SER A 243 2.65 11.37 -22.83
C SER A 243 4.01 10.66 -22.88
N LEU A 244 4.57 10.43 -24.09
CA LEU A 244 5.89 9.83 -24.25
C LEU A 244 7.01 10.66 -23.65
N ALA A 245 6.94 12.00 -23.80
CA ALA A 245 7.90 12.91 -23.18
C ALA A 245 7.94 12.73 -21.66
N ASP A 246 6.78 12.72 -21.02
CA ASP A 246 6.67 12.55 -19.55
C ASP A 246 7.15 11.16 -19.10
N TYR A 247 6.77 10.07 -19.78
CA TYR A 247 7.29 8.73 -19.46
C TYR A 247 8.80 8.64 -19.67
N THR A 248 9.36 9.37 -20.65
CA THR A 248 10.81 9.40 -20.87
C THR A 248 11.54 10.09 -19.73
N VAL A 249 11.00 11.19 -19.18
CA VAL A 249 11.54 11.82 -17.96
C VAL A 249 11.39 10.87 -16.78
N LEU A 250 10.21 10.29 -16.60
CA LEU A 250 9.93 9.37 -15.51
C LEU A 250 10.89 8.17 -15.49
N LEU A 251 11.19 7.60 -16.65
CA LEU A 251 12.15 6.48 -16.79
C LEU A 251 13.60 6.88 -16.50
N LYS A 252 13.97 8.17 -16.62
CA LYS A 252 15.26 8.67 -16.16
C LYS A 252 15.31 8.81 -14.63
N LEU A 253 14.18 9.21 -14.03
CA LEU A 253 14.06 9.35 -12.57
C LEU A 253 13.94 7.97 -11.87
N GLN A 254 13.12 7.09 -12.44
CA GLN A 254 12.77 5.77 -11.88
C GLN A 254 12.67 4.74 -13.02
N PRO A 255 13.74 4.01 -13.35
CA PRO A 255 13.74 3.01 -14.44
C PRO A 255 13.06 1.69 -14.01
N GLU A 256 11.76 1.73 -13.78
CA GLU A 256 10.96 0.59 -13.33
C GLU A 256 10.22 -0.10 -14.50
N ALA A 257 10.06 -1.43 -14.41
CA ALA A 257 9.37 -2.24 -15.42
C ALA A 257 7.97 -1.71 -15.76
N ILE A 258 7.24 -1.21 -14.75
CA ILE A 258 5.89 -0.68 -14.94
C ILE A 258 5.85 0.52 -15.87
N PHE A 259 6.85 1.39 -15.85
CA PHE A 259 6.87 2.60 -16.66
C PHE A 259 7.29 2.31 -18.11
N PHE A 260 8.20 1.35 -18.32
CA PHE A 260 8.45 0.82 -19.67
C PHE A 260 7.18 0.22 -20.27
N ASN A 261 6.47 -0.64 -19.52
CA ASN A 261 5.21 -1.21 -20.01
C ASN A 261 4.16 -0.14 -20.34
N ARG A 262 4.06 0.92 -19.53
CA ARG A 262 3.11 2.02 -19.79
C ARG A 262 3.50 2.85 -21.01
N ARG A 263 4.79 3.14 -21.22
CA ARG A 263 5.25 3.83 -22.41
C ARG A 263 5.06 2.97 -23.66
N GLY A 264 5.30 1.67 -23.56
CA GLY A 264 5.01 0.70 -24.61
C GLY A 264 3.52 0.70 -25.02
N LEU A 265 2.60 0.84 -24.07
CA LEU A 265 1.17 1.00 -24.37
C LEU A 265 0.87 2.30 -25.14
N VAL A 266 1.59 3.40 -24.88
CA VAL A 266 1.43 4.64 -25.67
C VAL A 266 1.92 4.44 -27.08
N TYR A 267 3.09 3.81 -27.28
CA TYR A 267 3.57 3.45 -28.61
C TYR A 267 2.61 2.52 -29.35
N GLU A 268 1.98 1.58 -28.63
CA GLU A 268 0.97 0.67 -29.22
C GLU A 268 -0.26 1.44 -29.73
N GLU A 269 -0.77 2.43 -28.98
CA GLU A 269 -1.88 3.30 -29.43
C GLU A 269 -1.49 4.13 -30.68
N MET A 270 -0.24 4.59 -30.77
CA MET A 270 0.32 5.24 -31.95
C MET A 270 0.59 4.27 -33.11
N LYS A 271 0.40 2.97 -32.92
CA LYS A 271 0.77 1.89 -33.86
C LYS A 271 2.26 1.81 -34.16
N ASP A 272 3.09 2.39 -33.32
CA ASP A 272 4.55 2.20 -33.34
C ASP A 272 4.92 0.91 -32.60
N PHE A 273 4.65 -0.19 -33.30
CA PHE A 273 4.82 -1.52 -32.72
C PHE A 273 6.28 -1.90 -32.46
N THR A 274 7.22 -1.24 -33.16
CA THR A 274 8.64 -1.48 -32.95
C THR A 274 9.10 -0.97 -31.60
N HIS A 275 8.88 0.30 -31.29
CA HIS A 275 9.24 0.87 -29.99
C HIS A 275 8.40 0.28 -28.84
N ALA A 276 7.15 -0.09 -29.10
CA ALA A 276 6.34 -0.82 -28.12
C ALA A 276 7.00 -2.15 -27.73
N ALA A 277 7.47 -2.94 -28.71
CA ALA A 277 8.12 -4.22 -28.46
C ALA A 277 9.45 -4.06 -27.69
N GLU A 278 10.22 -3.01 -27.96
CA GLU A 278 11.44 -2.66 -27.25
C GLU A 278 11.14 -2.35 -25.76
N ASP A 279 10.16 -1.52 -25.51
CA ASP A 279 9.75 -1.15 -24.15
C ASP A 279 9.21 -2.33 -23.36
N TYR A 280 8.38 -3.19 -23.97
CA TYR A 280 7.93 -4.41 -23.32
C TYR A 280 9.09 -5.38 -23.06
N SER A 281 10.08 -5.45 -23.94
CA SER A 281 11.28 -6.25 -23.73
C SER A 281 12.05 -5.74 -22.52
N ARG A 282 12.18 -4.43 -22.39
CA ARG A 282 12.84 -3.82 -21.24
C ARG A 282 12.07 -4.05 -19.93
N ALA A 283 10.74 -4.01 -19.99
CA ALA A 283 9.89 -4.37 -18.83
C ALA A 283 10.09 -5.83 -18.41
N ILE A 284 10.21 -6.75 -19.37
CA ILE A 284 10.47 -8.18 -19.12
C ILE A 284 11.85 -8.41 -18.51
N GLU A 285 12.89 -7.74 -19.01
CA GLU A 285 14.25 -7.82 -18.44
C GLU A 285 14.26 -7.42 -16.96
N LEU A 286 13.57 -6.32 -16.62
CA LEU A 286 13.49 -5.83 -15.23
C LEU A 286 12.57 -6.68 -14.35
N SER A 287 11.57 -7.32 -14.92
CA SER A 287 10.58 -8.11 -14.18
C SER A 287 10.17 -9.38 -14.93
N PRO A 288 11.04 -10.41 -15.00
CA PRO A 288 10.83 -11.59 -15.85
C PRO A 288 9.68 -12.50 -15.38
N LYS A 289 9.13 -12.29 -14.19
CA LYS A 289 7.96 -13.01 -13.68
C LYS A 289 6.64 -12.25 -13.85
N TRP A 290 6.65 -11.09 -14.47
CA TRP A 290 5.46 -10.29 -14.69
C TRP A 290 4.80 -10.65 -16.04
N ALA A 291 3.62 -11.29 -16.02
CA ALA A 291 2.96 -11.85 -17.21
C ALA A 291 2.50 -10.78 -18.23
N ILE A 292 2.12 -9.60 -17.76
CA ILE A 292 1.49 -8.55 -18.61
C ILE A 292 2.37 -8.11 -19.76
N PRO A 293 3.66 -7.76 -19.60
CA PRO A 293 4.51 -7.35 -20.72
C PRO A 293 4.71 -8.44 -21.77
N TYR A 294 4.74 -9.73 -21.38
CA TYR A 294 4.78 -10.83 -22.35
C TYR A 294 3.54 -10.87 -23.22
N ASN A 295 2.34 -10.74 -22.62
CA ASN A 295 1.09 -10.67 -23.40
C ASN A 295 1.10 -9.48 -24.36
N ASN A 296 1.51 -8.30 -23.89
CA ASN A 296 1.55 -7.08 -24.70
C ASN A 296 2.56 -7.20 -25.82
N ARG A 297 3.77 -7.69 -25.55
CA ARG A 297 4.78 -7.94 -26.60
C ARG A 297 4.31 -9.01 -27.58
N GLY A 298 3.67 -10.06 -27.11
CA GLY A 298 3.06 -11.06 -27.96
C GLY A 298 2.02 -10.48 -28.91
N PHE A 299 1.15 -9.60 -28.43
CA PHE A 299 0.19 -8.89 -29.27
C PHE A 299 0.88 -8.00 -30.31
N VAL A 300 1.87 -7.22 -29.91
CA VAL A 300 2.64 -6.35 -30.81
C VAL A 300 3.40 -7.16 -31.87
N LYS A 301 4.00 -8.30 -31.49
CA LYS A 301 4.65 -9.19 -32.46
C LYS A 301 3.65 -9.76 -33.47
N MET A 302 2.39 -9.98 -33.10
CA MET A 302 1.34 -10.34 -34.09
C MET A 302 1.14 -9.22 -35.11
N GLN A 303 1.13 -7.95 -34.71
CA GLN A 303 1.02 -6.80 -35.60
C GLN A 303 2.23 -6.71 -36.56
N LEU A 304 3.42 -7.04 -36.06
CA LEU A 304 4.66 -7.12 -36.84
C LEU A 304 4.78 -8.40 -37.67
N LYS A 305 3.78 -9.30 -37.63
CA LYS A 305 3.75 -10.61 -38.30
C LYS A 305 4.84 -11.59 -37.82
N ASP A 306 5.45 -11.34 -36.65
CA ASP A 306 6.33 -12.30 -36.00
C ASP A 306 5.48 -13.30 -35.19
N TRP A 307 4.89 -14.27 -35.92
CA TRP A 307 3.96 -15.24 -35.35
C TRP A 307 4.59 -16.21 -34.38
N ASN A 308 5.87 -16.55 -34.60
CA ASN A 308 6.58 -17.48 -33.71
C ASN A 308 6.94 -16.78 -32.38
N GLY A 309 7.51 -15.60 -32.44
CA GLY A 309 7.81 -14.83 -31.25
C GLY A 309 6.54 -14.41 -30.49
N ALA A 310 5.43 -14.12 -31.19
CA ALA A 310 4.15 -13.88 -30.56
C ALA A 310 3.64 -15.09 -29.77
N LYS A 311 3.70 -16.28 -30.38
CA LYS A 311 3.30 -17.54 -29.72
C LYS A 311 4.13 -17.80 -28.46
N GLU A 312 5.46 -17.68 -28.54
CA GLU A 312 6.37 -17.89 -27.40
C GLU A 312 6.03 -16.94 -26.22
N ASP A 313 5.84 -15.66 -26.52
CA ASP A 313 5.50 -14.66 -25.51
C ASP A 313 4.12 -14.92 -24.89
N LEU A 314 3.10 -15.25 -25.67
CA LEU A 314 1.76 -15.55 -25.16
C LEU A 314 1.73 -16.83 -24.32
N GLU A 315 2.48 -17.87 -24.71
CA GLU A 315 2.64 -19.07 -23.91
C GLU A 315 3.40 -18.77 -22.60
N ALA A 316 4.40 -17.86 -22.63
CA ALA A 316 5.08 -17.41 -21.44
C ALA A 316 4.12 -16.64 -20.51
N ALA A 317 3.30 -15.74 -21.04
CA ALA A 317 2.29 -15.04 -20.25
C ALA A 317 1.32 -16.01 -19.57
N ILE A 318 0.85 -17.04 -20.28
CA ILE A 318 -0.03 -18.09 -19.76
C ILE A 318 0.65 -18.92 -18.66
N ARG A 319 1.94 -19.23 -18.82
CA ARG A 319 2.69 -19.96 -17.78
C ARG A 319 2.87 -19.15 -16.51
N LEU A 320 3.03 -17.84 -16.63
CA LEU A 320 3.22 -16.92 -15.50
C LEU A 320 1.89 -16.57 -14.81
N ASP A 321 0.84 -16.36 -15.58
CA ASP A 321 -0.52 -16.11 -15.09
C ASP A 321 -1.56 -16.79 -16.01
N GLY A 322 -1.88 -18.03 -15.67
CA GLY A 322 -2.89 -18.79 -16.40
C GLY A 322 -4.33 -18.38 -16.09
N THR A 323 -4.57 -17.39 -15.24
CA THR A 323 -5.93 -16.94 -14.87
C THR A 323 -6.47 -15.85 -15.81
N SER A 324 -5.57 -15.06 -16.44
CA SER A 324 -5.93 -14.02 -17.39
C SER A 324 -6.48 -14.61 -18.70
N PRO A 325 -7.65 -14.18 -19.20
CA PRO A 325 -8.21 -14.66 -20.46
C PRO A 325 -7.49 -14.11 -21.70
N THR A 326 -6.94 -12.91 -21.64
CA THR A 326 -6.42 -12.17 -22.81
C THR A 326 -5.30 -12.90 -23.56
N PRO A 327 -4.29 -13.51 -22.91
CA PRO A 327 -3.27 -14.25 -23.65
C PRO A 327 -3.81 -15.43 -24.45
N TYR A 328 -4.88 -16.09 -23.96
CA TYR A 328 -5.53 -17.18 -24.70
C TYR A 328 -6.24 -16.67 -25.96
N VAL A 329 -6.90 -15.51 -25.87
CA VAL A 329 -7.54 -14.88 -27.04
C VAL A 329 -6.50 -14.53 -28.09
N ASN A 330 -5.40 -13.86 -27.68
CA ASN A 330 -4.32 -13.50 -28.60
C ASN A 330 -3.67 -14.75 -29.21
N LEU A 331 -3.46 -15.81 -28.43
CA LEU A 331 -2.91 -17.07 -28.92
C LEU A 331 -3.85 -17.78 -29.91
N ALA A 332 -5.17 -17.71 -29.69
CA ALA A 332 -6.15 -18.17 -30.67
C ALA A 332 -6.03 -17.40 -31.99
N GLY A 333 -5.80 -16.08 -31.91
CA GLY A 333 -5.53 -15.23 -33.07
C GLY A 333 -4.31 -15.66 -33.86
N VAL A 334 -3.21 -16.00 -33.20
CA VAL A 334 -1.99 -16.54 -33.82
C VAL A 334 -2.29 -17.85 -34.56
N TYR A 335 -2.97 -18.83 -33.91
CA TYR A 335 -3.30 -20.10 -34.54
C TYR A 335 -4.21 -19.93 -35.76
N TRP A 336 -5.18 -19.03 -35.69
CA TRP A 336 -6.06 -18.76 -36.81
C TRP A 336 -5.36 -18.04 -37.97
N THR A 337 -4.66 -16.95 -37.68
CA THR A 337 -4.11 -16.06 -38.71
C THR A 337 -2.91 -16.67 -39.42
N ALA A 338 -1.94 -17.19 -38.64
CA ALA A 338 -0.68 -17.70 -39.17
C ALA A 338 -0.77 -19.13 -39.68
N LYS A 339 -1.54 -20.00 -38.99
CA LYS A 339 -1.48 -21.44 -39.24
C LYS A 339 -2.78 -22.03 -39.78
N LYS A 340 -3.88 -21.25 -39.79
CA LYS A 340 -5.23 -21.75 -40.11
C LYS A 340 -5.64 -22.97 -39.27
N ASP A 341 -5.09 -23.06 -38.09
CA ASP A 341 -5.29 -24.18 -37.14
C ASP A 341 -6.55 -23.95 -36.31
N ARG A 342 -7.68 -24.39 -36.86
CA ARG A 342 -8.99 -24.23 -36.21
C ARG A 342 -9.07 -24.89 -34.85
N LYS A 343 -8.45 -26.06 -34.71
CA LYS A 343 -8.54 -26.83 -33.46
C LYS A 343 -7.90 -26.06 -32.32
N ASN A 344 -6.63 -25.67 -32.43
CA ASN A 344 -5.94 -24.92 -31.41
C ASN A 344 -6.54 -23.52 -31.20
N MET A 345 -7.07 -22.88 -32.24
CA MET A 345 -7.81 -21.63 -32.10
C MET A 345 -9.03 -21.81 -31.18
N TYR A 346 -9.91 -22.79 -31.45
CA TYR A 346 -11.12 -23.03 -30.65
C TYR A 346 -10.78 -23.46 -29.23
N ASP A 347 -9.76 -24.31 -29.03
CA ASP A 347 -9.31 -24.75 -27.70
C ASP A 347 -8.87 -23.55 -26.85
N ASN A 348 -8.20 -22.58 -27.43
CA ASN A 348 -7.76 -21.38 -26.71
C ASN A 348 -8.93 -20.40 -26.46
N LEU A 349 -9.86 -20.25 -27.38
CA LEU A 349 -11.07 -19.47 -27.15
C LEU A 349 -11.92 -20.07 -26.01
N ASP A 350 -12.12 -21.40 -25.97
CA ASP A 350 -12.83 -22.07 -24.87
C ASP A 350 -12.12 -21.86 -23.53
N LYS A 351 -10.78 -21.92 -23.51
CA LYS A 351 -10.00 -21.59 -22.31
C LYS A 351 -10.18 -20.14 -21.86
N ALA A 352 -10.29 -19.18 -22.77
CA ALA A 352 -10.54 -17.79 -22.45
C ALA A 352 -11.94 -17.59 -21.86
N VAL A 353 -12.96 -18.21 -22.47
CA VAL A 353 -14.36 -18.17 -21.99
C VAL A 353 -14.47 -18.72 -20.57
N ARG A 354 -13.88 -19.87 -20.28
CA ARG A 354 -13.85 -20.46 -18.92
C ARG A 354 -13.15 -19.55 -17.89
N ARG A 355 -12.35 -18.56 -18.33
CA ARG A 355 -11.71 -17.54 -17.49
C ARG A 355 -12.48 -16.22 -17.48
N ASN A 356 -13.77 -16.28 -17.79
CA ASN A 356 -14.68 -15.15 -17.75
C ASN A 356 -14.38 -14.04 -18.78
N PHE A 357 -13.85 -14.38 -19.96
CA PHE A 357 -13.77 -13.46 -21.07
C PHE A 357 -15.19 -13.10 -21.53
N LYS A 358 -15.54 -11.82 -21.51
CA LYS A 358 -16.90 -11.32 -21.81
C LYS A 358 -16.98 -10.39 -23.00
N ASN A 359 -15.85 -9.81 -23.42
CA ASN A 359 -15.85 -8.85 -24.54
C ASN A 359 -15.70 -9.55 -25.88
N PHE A 360 -16.72 -10.33 -26.27
CA PHE A 360 -16.70 -11.11 -27.51
C PHE A 360 -16.83 -10.25 -28.76
N GLU A 361 -17.52 -9.11 -28.67
CA GLU A 361 -17.70 -8.18 -29.79
C GLU A 361 -16.36 -7.63 -30.27
N SER A 362 -15.44 -7.37 -29.37
CA SER A 362 -14.08 -6.94 -29.71
C SER A 362 -13.28 -7.93 -30.54
N LEU A 363 -13.71 -9.21 -30.62
CA LEU A 363 -12.99 -10.22 -31.40
C LEU A 363 -13.27 -10.13 -32.90
N TYR A 364 -14.35 -9.46 -33.31
CA TYR A 364 -14.77 -9.36 -34.72
C TYR A 364 -15.18 -7.96 -35.17
N ASP A 365 -15.18 -6.99 -34.26
CA ASP A 365 -15.46 -5.57 -34.59
C ASP A 365 -14.21 -4.91 -35.19
N GLU A 366 -14.33 -4.38 -36.39
CA GLU A 366 -13.22 -3.72 -37.10
C GLU A 366 -12.71 -2.49 -36.39
N ASP A 367 -13.61 -1.73 -35.75
CA ASP A 367 -13.29 -0.51 -35.04
C ASP A 367 -12.59 -0.78 -33.70
N GLN A 368 -12.73 -2.00 -33.16
CA GLN A 368 -12.18 -2.42 -31.87
C GLN A 368 -11.05 -3.46 -31.95
N LYS A 369 -10.21 -3.45 -33.00
CA LYS A 369 -9.13 -4.43 -33.20
C LYS A 369 -9.61 -5.88 -33.48
N GLY A 370 -10.90 -6.09 -33.78
CA GLY A 370 -11.54 -7.41 -33.97
C GLY A 370 -11.29 -8.09 -35.32
N TRP A 371 -10.30 -7.64 -36.09
CA TRP A 371 -10.00 -8.17 -37.43
C TRP A 371 -9.62 -9.66 -37.48
N MET A 372 -9.17 -10.22 -36.33
CA MET A 372 -8.61 -11.58 -36.26
C MET A 372 -9.63 -12.67 -36.60
N PHE A 373 -10.88 -12.52 -36.22
CA PHE A 373 -11.90 -13.57 -36.36
C PHE A 373 -13.08 -13.20 -37.28
N LYS A 374 -12.98 -12.09 -38.00
CA LYS A 374 -14.03 -11.58 -38.91
C LYS A 374 -14.55 -12.64 -39.87
N SER A 375 -13.68 -13.48 -40.39
CA SER A 375 -14.05 -14.50 -41.39
C SER A 375 -14.83 -15.69 -40.80
N ILE A 376 -14.83 -15.87 -39.50
CA ILE A 376 -15.48 -17.01 -38.83
C ILE A 376 -16.53 -16.61 -37.78
N ASN A 377 -16.76 -15.32 -37.55
CA ASN A 377 -17.70 -14.84 -36.54
C ASN A 377 -19.14 -15.33 -36.71
N LYS A 378 -19.50 -15.69 -37.97
CA LYS A 378 -20.84 -16.21 -38.32
C LYS A 378 -20.95 -17.74 -38.24
N THR A 379 -19.86 -18.47 -38.01
CA THR A 379 -19.90 -19.94 -37.93
C THR A 379 -20.59 -20.43 -36.68
N ALA A 380 -21.35 -21.55 -36.79
CA ALA A 380 -22.05 -22.15 -35.65
C ALA A 380 -21.07 -22.56 -34.52
N GLU A 381 -19.90 -23.07 -34.89
CA GLU A 381 -18.86 -23.50 -33.96
C GLU A 381 -18.29 -22.30 -33.16
N PHE A 382 -18.02 -21.18 -33.80
CA PHE A 382 -17.54 -19.97 -33.12
C PHE A 382 -18.56 -19.44 -32.13
N ARG A 383 -19.85 -19.36 -32.57
CA ARG A 383 -20.94 -18.90 -31.71
C ARG A 383 -21.18 -19.85 -30.54
N ALA A 384 -21.12 -21.20 -30.78
CA ALA A 384 -21.28 -22.18 -29.72
C ALA A 384 -20.25 -22.07 -28.57
N ILE A 385 -19.08 -21.53 -28.84
CA ILE A 385 -18.05 -21.28 -27.81
C ILE A 385 -18.34 -19.97 -27.07
N LEU A 386 -18.76 -18.92 -27.79
CA LEU A 386 -18.94 -17.59 -27.20
C LEU A 386 -20.19 -17.50 -26.31
N TYR A 387 -21.20 -18.35 -26.54
CA TYR A 387 -22.47 -18.32 -25.81
C TYR A 387 -22.63 -19.51 -24.83
N LYS A 388 -21.54 -20.18 -24.46
CA LYS A 388 -21.46 -21.11 -23.33
C LYS A 388 -21.38 -20.36 -22.01
#